data_e5bd11e6122ecbeded6ead73ea8019cc
#
_entry.id   e5bd11e6122ecbeded6ead73ea8019cc
#
_cell.length_a   1.000
_cell.length_b   1.000
_cell.length_c   1.000
_cell.angle_alpha   90.00
_cell.angle_beta   90.00
_cell.angle_gamma   90.00
#
_symmetry.space_group_name_H-M   'P 1'
#
loop_
_entity.id
_entity.type
_entity.pdbx_description
1 polymer ?
#
loop_
_entity_poly.entity_id
_entity_poly.type
_entity_poly.pdbx_seq_one_letter_code
_entity_poly.pdbx_strand_id
1 'polypeptide(L)'
;KIAIVCYPTFGGSGVVATELGLELAKRGHEIHFITYSQPVRLALLNPNVHYHEVHVPEYPLFHYQPYELALSSKLVDMVKLYKIDVLHVHYAIPHAYAGYMAKQMLADEGIHIPMVTTLHGTDITLVGNHPFYKPAVSFSINKSDVVTSVSQSLKDDTHRLFEIKKDIVVIPNFIELTKE
;
A
#
# COMPACT_ATOMS: atom_id res chain seq x y z
N LYS A 1 -10.76 0.37 -11.36
CA LYS A 1 -10.92 0.69 -9.93
C LYS A 1 -9.66 0.30 -9.18
N ILE A 2 -9.08 1.24 -8.44
CA ILE A 2 -7.79 1.07 -7.78
C ILE A 2 -7.98 1.24 -6.28
N ALA A 3 -7.55 0.25 -5.50
CA ALA A 3 -7.43 0.40 -4.06
C ALA A 3 -6.03 0.89 -3.70
N ILE A 4 -5.93 1.99 -2.97
CA ILE A 4 -4.68 2.54 -2.47
C ILE A 4 -4.59 2.31 -0.97
N VAL A 5 -3.58 1.57 -0.56
CA VAL A 5 -3.28 1.27 0.85
C VAL A 5 -2.06 2.09 1.27
N CYS A 6 -2.23 2.94 2.26
CA CYS A 6 -1.18 3.86 2.70
C CYS A 6 -1.35 4.23 4.17
N TYR A 7 -0.35 4.92 4.73
CA TYR A 7 -0.49 5.59 6.01
C TYR A 7 -1.20 6.95 5.85
N PRO A 8 -2.09 7.32 6.77
CA PRO A 8 -2.81 8.61 6.71
C PRO A 8 -2.00 9.74 7.36
N THR A 9 -0.74 9.90 6.96
CA THR A 9 0.20 10.84 7.61
C THR A 9 0.26 12.20 6.92
N PHE A 10 0.70 13.23 7.67
CA PHE A 10 0.87 14.60 7.17
C PHE A 10 2.04 14.77 6.21
N GLY A 11 2.96 13.83 6.15
CA GLY A 11 4.14 13.89 5.31
C GLY A 11 4.55 12.54 4.78
N GLY A 12 5.64 12.51 4.01
CA GLY A 12 6.22 11.30 3.48
C GLY A 12 5.28 10.52 2.56
N SER A 13 5.24 9.21 2.74
CA SER A 13 4.51 8.29 1.87
C SER A 13 3.00 8.50 1.84
N GLY A 14 2.41 8.95 2.94
CA GLY A 14 0.96 9.19 3.01
C GLY A 14 0.52 10.33 2.10
N VAL A 15 1.29 11.41 2.04
CA VAL A 15 1.03 12.53 1.12
C VAL A 15 1.24 12.08 -0.33
N VAL A 16 2.31 11.38 -0.62
CA VAL A 16 2.60 10.87 -1.97
C VAL A 16 1.47 9.98 -2.47
N ALA A 17 1.04 9.02 -1.66
CA ALA A 17 -0.05 8.11 -2.01
C ALA A 17 -1.37 8.84 -2.23
N THR A 18 -1.68 9.83 -1.39
CA THR A 18 -2.90 10.62 -1.51
C THR A 18 -2.91 11.46 -2.77
N GLU A 19 -1.83 12.19 -3.05
CA GLU A 19 -1.71 13.02 -4.26
C GLU A 19 -1.77 12.17 -5.53
N LEU A 20 -1.14 11.00 -5.53
CA LEU A 20 -1.23 10.06 -6.65
C LEU A 20 -2.67 9.60 -6.89
N GLY A 21 -3.38 9.23 -5.83
CA GLY A 21 -4.77 8.80 -5.93
C GLY A 21 -5.69 9.90 -6.44
N LEU A 22 -5.51 11.14 -5.97
CA LEU A 22 -6.27 12.29 -6.44
C LEU A 22 -6.01 12.59 -7.93
N GLU A 23 -4.75 12.48 -8.37
CA GLU A 23 -4.40 12.68 -9.78
C GLU A 23 -4.97 11.58 -10.68
N LEU A 24 -4.95 10.33 -10.23
CA LEU A 24 -5.58 9.23 -10.94
C LEU A 24 -7.11 9.39 -11.02
N ALA A 25 -7.75 9.91 -9.97
CA ALA A 25 -9.17 10.21 -9.97
C ALA A 25 -9.53 11.29 -10.99
N LYS A 26 -8.72 12.35 -11.13
CA LYS A 26 -8.89 13.36 -12.17
C LYS A 26 -8.83 12.77 -13.59
N ARG A 27 -8.08 11.69 -13.77
CA ARG A 27 -7.95 10.96 -15.04
C ARG A 27 -9.06 9.92 -15.28
N GLY A 28 -10.07 9.88 -14.43
CA GLY A 28 -11.25 9.03 -14.58
C GLY A 28 -11.16 7.67 -13.91
N HIS A 29 -10.12 7.39 -13.13
CA HIS A 29 -10.05 6.18 -12.33
C HIS A 29 -10.88 6.32 -11.06
N GLU A 30 -11.55 5.26 -10.64
CA GLU A 30 -12.21 5.20 -9.35
C GLU A 30 -11.21 4.73 -8.29
N ILE A 31 -11.01 5.55 -7.27
CA ILE A 31 -9.99 5.36 -6.24
C ILE A 31 -10.64 5.04 -4.91
N HIS A 32 -10.18 3.99 -4.28
CA HIS A 32 -10.58 3.56 -2.94
C HIS A 32 -9.38 3.59 -2.01
N PHE A 33 -9.32 4.59 -1.13
CA PHE A 33 -8.32 4.65 -0.08
C PHE A 33 -8.72 3.73 1.07
N ILE A 34 -7.81 2.86 1.48
CA ILE A 34 -8.03 1.90 2.57
C ILE A 34 -6.91 2.10 3.60
N THR A 35 -7.28 2.65 4.76
CA THR A 35 -6.35 3.00 5.83
C THR A 35 -7.10 3.16 7.17
N TYR A 36 -6.39 3.33 8.27
CA TYR A 36 -6.99 3.37 9.61
C TYR A 36 -7.54 4.74 10.03
N SER A 37 -7.26 5.79 9.27
CA SER A 37 -7.90 7.10 9.42
C SER A 37 -7.90 7.85 8.09
N GLN A 38 -8.71 8.89 7.97
CA GLN A 38 -8.80 9.64 6.72
C GLN A 38 -7.46 10.31 6.39
N PRO A 39 -6.93 10.11 5.17
CA PRO A 39 -5.73 10.79 4.73
C PRO A 39 -5.89 12.32 4.75
N VAL A 40 -4.84 13.01 5.18
CA VAL A 40 -4.87 14.45 5.50
C VAL A 40 -5.30 15.34 4.35
N ARG A 41 -4.91 15.02 3.13
CA ARG A 41 -5.20 15.84 1.95
C ARG A 41 -6.36 15.28 1.12
N LEU A 42 -7.16 14.40 1.69
CA LEU A 42 -8.22 13.75 0.93
C LEU A 42 -9.41 14.70 0.70
N ALA A 43 -9.62 15.04 -0.57
CA ALA A 43 -10.80 15.77 -1.00
C ALA A 43 -11.94 14.80 -1.29
N LEU A 44 -12.84 14.61 -0.35
CA LEU A 44 -14.00 13.72 -0.48
C LEU A 44 -15.09 14.24 -1.44
N LEU A 45 -14.90 15.44 -2.01
CA LEU A 45 -15.85 16.03 -2.94
C LEU A 45 -15.76 15.47 -4.36
N ASN A 46 -14.69 14.70 -4.68
CA ASN A 46 -14.58 14.04 -5.98
C ASN A 46 -15.40 12.74 -5.95
N PRO A 47 -16.38 12.56 -6.86
CA PRO A 47 -17.21 11.35 -6.88
C PRO A 47 -16.45 10.05 -7.18
N ASN A 48 -15.24 10.16 -7.72
CA ASN A 48 -14.36 9.02 -8.00
C ASN A 48 -13.43 8.67 -6.83
N VAL A 49 -13.52 9.36 -5.70
CA VAL A 49 -12.67 9.14 -4.52
C VAL A 49 -13.51 8.62 -3.36
N HIS A 50 -13.13 7.46 -2.85
CA HIS A 50 -13.77 6.81 -1.72
C HIS A 50 -12.76 6.55 -0.62
N TYR A 51 -13.20 6.57 0.62
CA TYR A 51 -12.39 6.24 1.79
C TYR A 51 -13.05 5.12 2.60
N HIS A 52 -12.26 4.16 2.98
CA HIS A 52 -12.68 3.02 3.80
C HIS A 52 -11.76 2.86 4.99
N GLU A 53 -12.33 2.93 6.17
CA GLU A 53 -11.57 2.81 7.41
C GLU A 53 -11.30 1.35 7.75
N VAL A 54 -10.05 1.06 8.09
CA VAL A 54 -9.66 -0.21 8.71
C VAL A 54 -9.80 -0.05 10.22
N HIS A 55 -10.76 -0.74 10.80
CA HIS A 55 -10.96 -0.76 12.24
C HIS A 55 -10.31 -2.00 12.85
N VAL A 56 -9.46 -1.79 13.87
CA VAL A 56 -8.86 -2.87 14.64
C VAL A 56 -9.53 -2.92 16.00
N PRO A 57 -10.40 -3.90 16.26
CA PRO A 57 -11.07 -4.00 17.54
C PRO A 57 -10.09 -4.33 18.67
N GLU A 58 -10.28 -3.73 19.83
CA GLU A 58 -9.54 -4.09 21.01
C GLU A 58 -10.00 -5.46 21.52
N TYR A 59 -9.03 -6.31 21.81
CA TYR A 59 -9.28 -7.62 22.41
C TYR A 59 -8.26 -7.87 23.51
N PRO A 60 -8.71 -8.21 24.74
CA PRO A 60 -7.83 -8.27 25.92
C PRO A 60 -6.64 -9.21 25.80
N LEU A 61 -6.74 -10.27 24.97
CA LEU A 61 -5.67 -11.22 24.77
C LEU A 61 -4.61 -10.75 23.77
N PHE A 62 -4.88 -9.68 23.00
CA PHE A 62 -3.92 -9.12 22.06
C PHE A 62 -3.04 -8.09 22.78
N HIS A 63 -1.80 -8.48 23.06
CA HIS A 63 -0.82 -7.53 23.56
C HIS A 63 -0.45 -6.46 22.51
N TYR A 64 -0.36 -6.87 21.25
CA TYR A 64 -0.19 -5.99 20.10
C TYR A 64 -1.43 -6.04 19.21
N GLN A 65 -1.86 -4.88 18.71
CA GLN A 65 -3.02 -4.79 17.82
C GLN A 65 -2.67 -5.40 16.44
N PRO A 66 -3.40 -6.41 15.96
CA PRO A 66 -3.09 -7.10 14.71
C PRO A 66 -3.63 -6.33 13.49
N TYR A 67 -3.05 -5.18 13.21
CA TYR A 67 -3.48 -4.31 12.11
C TYR A 67 -3.43 -5.01 10.76
N GLU A 68 -2.39 -5.79 10.48
CA GLU A 68 -2.23 -6.52 9.22
C GLU A 68 -3.33 -7.56 8.97
N LEU A 69 -3.86 -8.19 10.02
CA LEU A 69 -5.01 -9.08 9.91
C LEU A 69 -6.29 -8.31 9.57
N ALA A 70 -6.54 -7.21 10.27
CA ALA A 70 -7.69 -6.35 10.01
C ALA A 70 -7.62 -5.74 8.60
N LEU A 71 -6.45 -5.29 8.17
CA LEU A 71 -6.22 -4.74 6.85
C LEU A 71 -6.45 -5.79 5.75
N SER A 72 -5.87 -6.97 5.87
CA SER A 72 -6.04 -8.03 4.86
C SER A 72 -7.51 -8.44 4.71
N SER A 73 -8.24 -8.58 5.81
CA SER A 73 -9.68 -8.88 5.79
C SER A 73 -10.49 -7.74 5.15
N LYS A 74 -10.18 -6.48 5.49
CA LYS A 74 -10.83 -5.32 4.89
C LYS A 74 -10.59 -5.23 3.39
N LEU A 75 -9.38 -5.53 2.93
CA LEU A 75 -9.06 -5.57 1.50
C LEU A 75 -9.89 -6.62 0.75
N VAL A 76 -10.04 -7.81 1.31
CA VAL A 76 -10.90 -8.85 0.73
C VAL A 76 -12.33 -8.33 0.55
N ASP A 77 -12.91 -7.75 1.61
CA ASP A 77 -14.28 -7.24 1.58
C ASP A 77 -14.45 -6.13 0.55
N MET A 78 -13.50 -5.18 0.49
CA MET A 78 -13.58 -4.05 -0.43
C MET A 78 -13.40 -4.46 -1.89
N VAL A 79 -12.47 -5.37 -2.16
CA VAL A 79 -12.30 -5.92 -3.53
C VAL A 79 -13.58 -6.59 -4.01
N LYS A 80 -14.22 -7.37 -3.17
CA LYS A 80 -15.46 -8.07 -3.52
C LYS A 80 -16.63 -7.11 -3.68
N LEU A 81 -16.80 -6.15 -2.77
CA LEU A 81 -17.92 -5.23 -2.76
C LEU A 81 -17.86 -4.23 -3.92
N TYR A 82 -16.71 -3.64 -4.17
CA TYR A 82 -16.54 -2.58 -5.17
C TYR A 82 -15.95 -3.05 -6.49
N LYS A 83 -15.62 -4.33 -6.62
CA LYS A 83 -14.99 -4.90 -7.84
C LYS A 83 -13.68 -4.19 -8.17
N ILE A 84 -12.81 -4.07 -7.19
CA ILE A 84 -11.48 -3.46 -7.35
C ILE A 84 -10.66 -4.28 -8.36
N ASP A 85 -9.95 -3.59 -9.24
CA ASP A 85 -9.15 -4.21 -10.32
C ASP A 85 -7.66 -4.34 -9.97
N VAL A 86 -7.14 -3.42 -9.14
CA VAL A 86 -5.72 -3.37 -8.77
C VAL A 86 -5.57 -2.95 -7.31
N LEU A 87 -4.69 -3.63 -6.58
CA LEU A 87 -4.20 -3.18 -5.28
C LEU A 87 -2.90 -2.40 -5.49
N HIS A 88 -2.85 -1.15 -5.04
CA HIS A 88 -1.62 -0.36 -4.98
C HIS A 88 -1.30 -0.06 -3.52
N VAL A 89 -0.31 -0.76 -2.99
CA VAL A 89 0.11 -0.62 -1.60
C VAL A 89 1.40 0.19 -1.51
N HIS A 90 1.46 1.06 -0.52
CA HIS A 90 2.63 1.84 -0.17
C HIS A 90 3.25 1.28 1.10
N TYR A 91 4.52 0.95 1.06
CA TYR A 91 5.31 0.20 2.04
C TYR A 91 5.27 -1.32 1.89
N ALA A 92 6.46 -1.93 2.03
CA ALA A 92 6.61 -3.39 2.02
C ALA A 92 5.90 -4.05 3.21
N ILE A 93 6.04 -3.48 4.39
CA ILE A 93 5.35 -3.91 5.61
C ILE A 93 4.69 -2.71 6.29
N PRO A 94 3.52 -2.85 6.90
CA PRO A 94 2.67 -4.05 6.90
C PRO A 94 1.83 -4.21 5.61
N HIS A 95 1.85 -3.23 4.71
CA HIS A 95 0.87 -3.08 3.65
C HIS A 95 1.00 -4.12 2.53
N ALA A 96 2.21 -4.32 1.96
CA ALA A 96 2.37 -5.34 0.93
C ALA A 96 2.17 -6.75 1.49
N TYR A 97 2.60 -7.00 2.73
CA TYR A 97 2.33 -8.25 3.41
C TYR A 97 0.83 -8.52 3.54
N ALA A 98 0.08 -7.57 4.07
CA ALA A 98 -1.38 -7.69 4.20
C ALA A 98 -2.08 -7.78 2.84
N GLY A 99 -1.61 -7.03 1.84
CA GLY A 99 -2.12 -7.08 0.48
C GLY A 99 -1.93 -8.45 -0.16
N TYR A 100 -0.77 -9.07 0.04
CA TYR A 100 -0.53 -10.43 -0.45
C TYR A 100 -1.42 -11.47 0.24
N MET A 101 -1.63 -11.36 1.54
CA MET A 101 -2.56 -12.24 2.27
C MET A 101 -3.99 -12.08 1.72
N ALA A 102 -4.42 -10.86 1.46
CA ALA A 102 -5.72 -10.62 0.82
C ALA A 102 -5.80 -11.27 -0.57
N LYS A 103 -4.75 -11.16 -1.38
CA LYS A 103 -4.68 -11.84 -2.69
C LYS A 103 -4.86 -13.34 -2.56
N GLN A 104 -4.23 -13.97 -1.57
CA GLN A 104 -4.36 -15.42 -1.34
C GLN A 104 -5.77 -15.81 -0.94
N MET A 105 -6.39 -15.06 -0.01
CA MET A 105 -7.79 -15.30 0.37
C MET A 105 -8.75 -15.15 -0.82
N LEU A 106 -8.53 -14.13 -1.65
CA LEU A 106 -9.34 -13.92 -2.86
C LEU A 106 -9.12 -15.01 -3.90
N ALA A 107 -7.89 -15.48 -4.08
CA ALA A 107 -7.57 -16.54 -5.02
C ALA A 107 -8.27 -17.86 -4.67
N ASP A 108 -8.45 -18.17 -3.40
CA ASP A 108 -9.22 -19.32 -2.93
C ASP A 108 -10.69 -19.24 -3.37
N GLU A 109 -11.21 -18.04 -3.61
CA GLU A 109 -12.57 -17.80 -4.14
C GLU A 109 -12.58 -17.58 -5.67
N GLY A 110 -11.46 -17.81 -6.35
CA GLY A 110 -11.35 -17.64 -7.81
C GLY A 110 -11.18 -16.19 -8.26
N ILE A 111 -10.88 -15.25 -7.35
CA ILE A 111 -10.67 -13.84 -7.65
C ILE A 111 -9.18 -13.55 -7.68
N HIS A 112 -8.67 -13.17 -8.86
CA HIS A 112 -7.25 -12.87 -9.06
C HIS A 112 -7.07 -11.37 -9.29
N ILE A 113 -6.31 -10.72 -8.41
CA ILE A 113 -6.07 -9.27 -8.46
C ILE A 113 -4.57 -8.99 -8.41
N PRO A 114 -4.02 -8.14 -9.32
CA PRO A 114 -2.64 -7.73 -9.26
C PRO A 114 -2.38 -6.75 -8.12
N MET A 115 -1.14 -6.78 -7.60
CA MET A 115 -0.68 -5.87 -6.56
C MET A 115 0.59 -5.15 -7.00
N VAL A 116 0.55 -3.83 -6.95
CA VAL A 116 1.69 -2.93 -7.10
C VAL A 116 2.15 -2.49 -5.72
N THR A 117 3.43 -2.61 -5.44
CA THR A 117 4.04 -2.16 -4.19
C THR A 117 5.02 -1.04 -4.46
N THR A 118 4.82 0.10 -3.81
CA THR A 118 5.75 1.24 -3.86
C THR A 118 6.55 1.33 -2.57
N LEU A 119 7.88 1.29 -2.70
CA LEU A 119 8.84 1.43 -1.61
C LEU A 119 9.17 2.90 -1.40
N HIS A 120 9.26 3.33 -0.14
CA HIS A 120 9.45 4.75 0.20
C HIS A 120 10.77 5.08 0.89
N GLY A 121 11.40 4.14 1.59
CA GLY A 121 12.69 4.32 2.23
C GLY A 121 12.77 3.68 3.61
N THR A 122 12.03 4.17 4.60
CA THR A 122 12.08 3.65 5.97
C THR A 122 11.62 2.20 6.09
N ASP A 123 10.73 1.76 5.22
CA ASP A 123 10.31 0.36 5.09
C ASP A 123 11.45 -0.57 4.65
N ILE A 124 12.51 -0.02 4.09
CA ILE A 124 13.67 -0.75 3.58
C ILE A 124 14.91 -0.56 4.46
N THR A 125 15.33 0.70 4.64
CA THR A 125 16.63 1.01 5.25
C THR A 125 16.59 1.07 6.76
N LEU A 126 15.43 1.23 7.36
CA LEU A 126 15.26 1.34 8.81
C LEU A 126 14.50 0.14 9.37
N VAL A 127 13.16 0.16 9.28
CA VAL A 127 12.32 -0.87 9.89
C VAL A 127 12.49 -2.22 9.19
N GLY A 128 12.47 -2.21 7.86
CA GLY A 128 12.53 -3.44 7.06
C GLY A 128 13.84 -4.20 7.18
N ASN A 129 14.93 -3.51 7.47
CA ASN A 129 16.24 -4.14 7.64
C ASN A 129 16.45 -4.75 9.03
N HIS A 130 15.51 -4.56 9.95
CA HIS A 130 15.60 -5.18 11.26
C HIS A 130 15.45 -6.71 11.15
N PRO A 131 16.28 -7.52 11.83
CA PRO A 131 16.26 -8.98 11.68
C PRO A 131 14.91 -9.64 11.90
N PHE A 132 14.04 -9.07 12.76
CA PHE A 132 12.71 -9.61 13.03
C PHE A 132 11.69 -9.32 11.90
N TYR A 133 11.97 -8.36 11.02
CA TYR A 133 11.08 -8.00 9.92
C TYR A 133 11.63 -8.36 8.54
N LYS A 134 12.93 -8.54 8.43
CA LYS A 134 13.62 -8.75 7.15
C LYS A 134 13.04 -9.89 6.31
N PRO A 135 12.75 -11.09 6.85
CA PRO A 135 12.13 -12.16 6.08
C PRO A 135 10.76 -11.77 5.51
N ALA A 136 9.93 -11.07 6.31
CA ALA A 136 8.60 -10.63 5.87
C ALA A 136 8.69 -9.56 4.77
N VAL A 137 9.66 -8.66 4.85
CA VAL A 137 9.91 -7.62 3.84
C VAL A 137 10.35 -8.26 2.51
N SER A 138 11.36 -9.13 2.54
CA SER A 138 11.83 -9.84 1.34
C SER A 138 10.70 -10.63 0.68
N PHE A 139 9.95 -11.37 1.47
CA PHE A 139 8.80 -12.14 1.00
C PHE A 139 7.75 -11.24 0.33
N SER A 140 7.36 -10.16 1.00
CA SER A 140 6.31 -9.27 0.52
C SER A 140 6.69 -8.57 -0.80
N ILE A 141 7.94 -8.14 -0.93
CA ILE A 141 8.44 -7.53 -2.16
C ILE A 141 8.44 -8.56 -3.30
N ASN A 142 8.98 -9.75 -3.07
CA ASN A 142 9.07 -10.80 -4.09
C ASN A 142 7.70 -11.33 -4.52
N LYS A 143 6.67 -11.21 -3.68
CA LYS A 143 5.29 -11.63 -3.99
C LYS A 143 4.45 -10.54 -4.63
N SER A 144 4.94 -9.33 -4.75
CA SER A 144 4.29 -8.26 -5.49
C SER A 144 4.36 -8.52 -7.00
N ASP A 145 3.32 -8.16 -7.73
CA ASP A 145 3.31 -8.32 -9.20
C ASP A 145 4.21 -7.27 -9.86
N VAL A 146 4.18 -6.04 -9.34
CA VAL A 146 5.06 -4.94 -9.76
C VAL A 146 5.59 -4.24 -8.51
N VAL A 147 6.87 -3.90 -8.53
CA VAL A 147 7.53 -3.16 -7.45
C VAL A 147 8.08 -1.85 -8.00
N THR A 148 7.78 -0.75 -7.34
CA THR A 148 8.33 0.57 -7.66
C THR A 148 9.09 1.14 -6.48
N SER A 149 10.04 2.02 -6.75
CA SER A 149 10.73 2.81 -5.73
C SER A 149 10.77 4.28 -6.14
N VAL A 150 10.83 5.15 -5.15
CA VAL A 150 10.81 6.60 -5.35
C VAL A 150 12.16 7.17 -5.81
N SER A 151 13.22 6.37 -5.79
CA SER A 151 14.55 6.78 -6.25
C SER A 151 15.40 5.60 -6.67
N GLN A 152 16.42 5.87 -7.49
CA GLN A 152 17.44 4.89 -7.86
C GLN A 152 18.23 4.42 -6.63
N SER A 153 18.55 5.33 -5.73
CA SER A 153 19.25 5.01 -4.49
C SER A 153 18.49 4.00 -3.64
N LEU A 154 17.17 4.16 -3.51
CA LEU A 154 16.33 3.21 -2.78
C LEU A 154 16.26 1.85 -3.48
N LYS A 155 16.15 1.84 -4.81
CA LYS A 155 16.22 0.59 -5.59
C LYS A 155 17.53 -0.15 -5.31
N ASP A 156 18.67 0.54 -5.37
CA ASP A 156 19.99 -0.03 -5.14
C ASP A 156 20.13 -0.57 -3.71
N ASP A 157 19.68 0.19 -2.71
CA ASP A 157 19.65 -0.23 -1.31
C ASP A 157 18.79 -1.47 -1.10
N THR A 158 17.66 -1.55 -1.75
CA THR A 158 16.75 -2.69 -1.64
C THR A 158 17.41 -3.96 -2.17
N HIS A 159 18.04 -3.90 -3.33
CA HIS A 159 18.78 -5.05 -3.89
C HIS A 159 20.01 -5.41 -3.07
N ARG A 160 20.65 -4.44 -2.44
CA ARG A 160 21.82 -4.67 -1.57
C ARG A 160 21.46 -5.32 -0.23
N LEU A 161 20.33 -4.93 0.36
CA LEU A 161 19.92 -5.35 1.71
C LEU A 161 19.09 -6.64 1.72
N PHE A 162 18.40 -6.94 0.63
CA PHE A 162 17.48 -8.07 0.54
C PHE A 162 17.73 -8.89 -0.71
N GLU A 163 17.38 -10.18 -0.65
CA GLU A 163 17.39 -11.06 -1.83
C GLU A 163 16.11 -10.83 -2.65
N ILE A 164 16.11 -9.80 -3.49
CA ILE A 164 14.97 -9.44 -4.32
C ILE A 164 15.16 -9.97 -5.73
N LYS A 165 14.22 -10.80 -6.17
CA LYS A 165 14.17 -11.42 -7.51
C LYS A 165 13.34 -10.61 -8.51
N LYS A 166 12.62 -9.61 -8.04
CA LYS A 166 11.82 -8.70 -8.86
C LYS A 166 12.66 -7.56 -9.38
N ASP A 167 12.40 -7.11 -10.61
CA ASP A 167 12.86 -5.80 -11.04
C ASP A 167 12.09 -4.71 -10.31
N ILE A 168 12.78 -3.62 -9.99
CA ILE A 168 12.19 -2.46 -9.32
C ILE A 168 12.21 -1.29 -10.30
N VAL A 169 11.03 -0.78 -10.62
CA VAL A 169 10.87 0.38 -11.50
C VAL A 169 11.00 1.66 -10.68
N VAL A 170 11.92 2.54 -11.06
CA VAL A 170 12.08 3.83 -10.38
C VAL A 170 11.06 4.82 -10.92
N ILE A 171 10.19 5.31 -10.04
CA ILE A 171 9.21 6.36 -10.34
C ILE A 171 9.37 7.45 -9.28
N PRO A 172 10.04 8.57 -9.61
CA PRO A 172 10.22 9.66 -8.66
C PRO A 172 8.88 10.27 -8.22
N ASN A 173 8.86 10.78 -6.99
CA ASN A 173 7.72 11.53 -6.50
C ASN A 173 7.53 12.81 -7.34
N PHE A 174 6.29 13.23 -7.47
CA PHE A 174 5.93 14.46 -8.16
C PHE A 174 5.30 15.48 -7.21
N ILE A 175 5.35 16.72 -7.60
CA ILE A 175 4.62 17.83 -6.96
C ILE A 175 3.75 18.51 -8.00
N GLU A 176 2.56 18.95 -7.58
CA GLU A 176 1.73 19.80 -8.43
C GLU A 176 2.23 21.25 -8.34
N LEU A 177 2.69 21.79 -9.45
CA LEU A 177 3.28 23.15 -9.52
C LEU A 177 2.25 24.29 -9.56
N THR A 178 0.95 23.96 -9.60
CA THR A 178 -0.15 24.93 -9.85
C THR A 178 -1.05 25.18 -8.63
N LYS A 179 -0.56 25.00 -7.43
CA LYS A 179 -1.28 25.48 -6.22
C LYS A 179 -0.69 26.82 -5.80
N GLU A 180 -1.08 27.91 -6.50
CA GLU A 180 -1.13 29.25 -5.93
C GLU A 180 -2.42 29.45 -5.16
#